data_6a818317362e8adad67d9115651d9915
#
_entry.id   6a818317362e8adad67d9115651d9915
#
_cell.length_a   1.000
_cell.length_b   1.000
_cell.length_c   1.000
_cell.angle_alpha   90.00
_cell.angle_beta   90.00
_cell.angle_gamma   90.00
#
_symmetry.space_group_name_H-M   'P 1'
#
loop_
_entity.id
_entity.type
_entity.pdbx_description
1 polymer ?
#
loop_
_entity_poly.entity_id
_entity_poly.type
_entity_poly.pdbx_seq_one_letter_code
_entity_poly.pdbx_strand_id
1 'polypeptide(L)'
;ISSLAFYPNTMDGDPEKRQSNIEHLKKVINMSSALGVNMVTTFVGRDQNKTVEENIEIFKEVWPPIIKFAEEKGVRIAIENCPMLFGAEQWPGGQNLFTTPKLWRAMFEIIDSDYFGINYDPSHFIWQQIDYIKPLYEFKDKIFHVHCKDIKVYNDKLNDVGIMAYPLEYMSPKLPGLGDVDWG
;
A
#
# COMPACT_ATOMS: atom_id res chain seq x y z
N ILE A 1 3.82 -14.20 -15.33
CA ILE A 1 3.12 -13.61 -14.16
C ILE A 1 4.20 -13.04 -13.24
N SER A 2 4.17 -11.74 -12.94
CA SER A 2 5.16 -11.06 -12.10
C SER A 2 4.83 -11.15 -10.61
N SER A 3 3.54 -11.18 -10.26
CA SER A 3 3.06 -11.33 -8.88
C SER A 3 1.65 -11.90 -8.86
N LEU A 4 1.26 -12.52 -7.74
CA LEU A 4 -0.15 -12.69 -7.38
C LEU A 4 -0.59 -11.49 -6.54
N ALA A 5 -1.88 -11.20 -6.50
CA ALA A 5 -2.42 -10.05 -5.79
C ALA A 5 -3.53 -10.44 -4.83
N PHE A 6 -3.56 -9.81 -3.65
CA PHE A 6 -4.64 -9.97 -2.68
C PHE A 6 -4.78 -8.68 -1.86
N TYR A 7 -5.90 -7.99 -1.99
CA TYR A 7 -6.10 -6.65 -1.42
C TYR A 7 -7.25 -6.50 -0.39
N PRO A 8 -7.67 -7.50 0.38
CA PRO A 8 -8.49 -7.29 1.58
C PRO A 8 -7.67 -6.81 2.78
N ASN A 9 -8.33 -6.06 3.66
CA ASN A 9 -7.72 -5.43 4.82
C ASN A 9 -7.33 -6.46 5.90
N THR A 10 -6.03 -6.74 6.05
CA THR A 10 -5.49 -7.66 7.07
C THR A 10 -5.39 -7.05 8.47
N MET A 11 -5.70 -5.75 8.61
CA MET A 11 -5.77 -5.05 9.90
C MET A 11 -7.18 -4.49 10.17
N ASP A 12 -8.21 -5.11 9.56
CA ASP A 12 -9.61 -4.71 9.77
C ASP A 12 -9.96 -4.64 11.27
N GLY A 13 -10.76 -3.66 11.65
CA GLY A 13 -11.24 -3.50 13.02
C GLY A 13 -12.13 -4.66 13.50
N ASP A 14 -12.79 -5.36 12.56
CA ASP A 14 -13.52 -6.60 12.83
C ASP A 14 -12.53 -7.78 12.94
N PRO A 15 -12.41 -8.43 14.12
CA PRO A 15 -11.45 -9.51 14.32
C PRO A 15 -11.68 -10.73 13.43
N GLU A 16 -12.94 -11.07 13.11
CA GLU A 16 -13.27 -12.23 12.28
C GLU A 16 -12.84 -11.97 10.82
N LYS A 17 -13.14 -10.79 10.29
CA LYS A 17 -12.68 -10.37 8.96
C LYS A 17 -11.16 -10.30 8.89
N ARG A 18 -10.52 -9.72 9.90
CA ARG A 18 -9.06 -9.66 10.01
C ARG A 18 -8.45 -11.05 9.92
N GLN A 19 -8.92 -11.98 10.75
CA GLN A 19 -8.41 -13.35 10.77
C GLN A 19 -8.64 -14.08 9.44
N SER A 20 -9.83 -13.97 8.87
CA SER A 20 -10.17 -14.55 7.56
C SER A 20 -9.27 -14.01 6.44
N ASN A 21 -9.01 -12.69 6.42
CA ASN A 21 -8.14 -12.06 5.43
C ASN A 21 -6.68 -12.51 5.58
N ILE A 22 -6.17 -12.64 6.81
CA ILE A 22 -4.82 -13.16 7.08
C ILE A 22 -4.68 -14.60 6.58
N GLU A 23 -5.66 -15.45 6.88
CA GLU A 23 -5.66 -16.85 6.44
C GLU A 23 -5.70 -16.97 4.91
N HIS A 24 -6.50 -16.11 4.26
CA HIS A 24 -6.56 -16.09 2.80
C HIS A 24 -5.25 -15.57 2.19
N LEU A 25 -4.64 -14.53 2.74
CA LEU A 25 -3.32 -14.06 2.29
C LEU A 25 -2.28 -15.18 2.37
N LYS A 26 -2.26 -15.97 3.45
CA LYS A 26 -1.38 -17.14 3.55
C LYS A 26 -1.65 -18.20 2.49
N LYS A 27 -2.92 -18.40 2.09
CA LYS A 27 -3.25 -19.28 0.95
C LYS A 27 -2.70 -18.74 -0.36
N VAL A 28 -2.77 -17.43 -0.59
CA VAL A 28 -2.21 -16.78 -1.78
C VAL A 28 -0.68 -16.91 -1.79
N ILE A 29 0.00 -16.73 -0.66
CA ILE A 29 1.45 -16.93 -0.51
C ILE A 29 1.82 -18.39 -0.85
N ASN A 30 1.10 -19.37 -0.33
CA ASN A 30 1.32 -20.79 -0.67
C ASN A 30 1.13 -21.05 -2.18
N MET A 31 0.08 -20.49 -2.78
CA MET A 31 -0.18 -20.63 -4.20
C MET A 31 0.92 -19.97 -5.05
N SER A 32 1.39 -18.79 -4.63
CA SER A 32 2.49 -18.07 -5.27
C SER A 32 3.76 -18.93 -5.32
N SER A 33 4.13 -19.52 -4.18
CA SER A 33 5.24 -20.46 -4.07
C SER A 33 5.06 -21.68 -4.99
N ALA A 34 3.89 -22.31 -4.96
CA ALA A 34 3.59 -23.50 -5.76
C ALA A 34 3.63 -23.23 -7.27
N LEU A 35 3.29 -22.01 -7.70
CA LEU A 35 3.34 -21.59 -9.11
C LEU A 35 4.72 -21.09 -9.56
N GLY A 36 5.69 -21.01 -8.65
CA GLY A 36 7.01 -20.41 -8.95
C GLY A 36 6.94 -18.90 -9.16
N VAL A 37 5.88 -18.24 -8.69
CA VAL A 37 5.73 -16.78 -8.70
C VAL A 37 6.19 -16.28 -7.33
N ASN A 38 7.42 -15.79 -7.22
CA ASN A 38 8.04 -15.50 -5.93
C ASN A 38 7.63 -14.14 -5.36
N MET A 39 6.40 -13.67 -5.64
CA MET A 39 5.91 -12.36 -5.19
C MET A 39 4.40 -12.33 -5.01
N VAL A 40 3.96 -11.68 -3.93
CA VAL A 40 2.57 -11.31 -3.70
C VAL A 40 2.51 -9.79 -3.46
N THR A 41 1.63 -9.11 -4.20
CA THR A 41 1.31 -7.70 -3.99
C THR A 41 0.05 -7.57 -3.14
N THR A 42 0.09 -6.66 -2.16
CA THR A 42 -1.01 -6.43 -1.23
C THR A 42 -0.88 -5.04 -0.58
N PHE A 43 -1.68 -4.76 0.45
CA PHE A 43 -1.49 -3.63 1.36
C PHE A 43 -1.55 -4.09 2.82
N VAL A 44 -1.02 -3.30 3.75
CA VAL A 44 -0.96 -3.74 5.16
C VAL A 44 -2.31 -3.68 5.86
N GLY A 45 -3.19 -2.84 5.39
CA GLY A 45 -4.47 -2.59 6.05
C GLY A 45 -4.41 -1.48 7.09
N ARG A 46 -5.57 -1.20 7.69
CA ARG A 46 -5.76 -0.23 8.78
C ARG A 46 -7.12 -0.44 9.44
N ASP A 47 -7.18 -0.33 10.76
CA ASP A 47 -8.42 -0.05 11.48
C ASP A 47 -8.68 1.46 11.44
N GLN A 48 -9.69 1.89 10.68
CA GLN A 48 -10.00 3.30 10.47
C GLN A 48 -10.54 4.01 11.73
N ASN A 49 -10.99 3.26 12.75
CA ASN A 49 -11.46 3.80 14.01
C ASN A 49 -10.32 4.08 15.00
N LYS A 50 -9.08 3.78 14.62
CA LYS A 50 -7.89 3.93 15.45
C LYS A 50 -6.93 4.97 14.88
N THR A 51 -6.12 5.54 15.77
CA THR A 51 -5.03 6.45 15.39
C THR A 51 -3.94 5.74 14.62
N VAL A 52 -3.02 6.49 14.04
CA VAL A 52 -1.84 5.91 13.37
C VAL A 52 -0.99 5.11 14.35
N GLU A 53 -0.77 5.65 15.55
CA GLU A 53 0.03 5.02 16.61
C GLU A 53 -0.59 3.69 17.06
N GLU A 54 -1.89 3.65 17.30
CA GLU A 54 -2.60 2.41 17.63
C GLU A 54 -2.54 1.38 16.49
N ASN A 55 -2.60 1.83 15.23
CA ASN A 55 -2.44 0.95 14.08
C ASN A 55 -1.01 0.41 13.94
N ILE A 56 0.01 1.17 14.32
CA ILE A 56 1.39 0.66 14.38
C ILE A 56 1.51 -0.47 15.41
N GLU A 57 0.83 -0.39 16.57
CA GLU A 57 0.83 -1.50 17.54
C GLU A 57 0.14 -2.75 16.96
N ILE A 58 -0.99 -2.59 16.24
CA ILE A 58 -1.63 -3.72 15.54
C ILE A 58 -0.69 -4.29 14.47
N PHE A 59 0.03 -3.44 13.72
CA PHE A 59 0.99 -3.88 12.71
C PHE A 59 2.10 -4.77 13.31
N LYS A 60 2.63 -4.41 14.48
CA LYS A 60 3.65 -5.18 15.21
C LYS A 60 3.18 -6.60 15.57
N GLU A 61 1.89 -6.77 15.80
CA GLU A 61 1.30 -8.07 16.14
C GLU A 61 0.97 -8.90 14.90
N VAL A 62 0.40 -8.26 13.87
CA VAL A 62 -0.20 -8.94 12.71
C VAL A 62 0.85 -9.29 11.65
N TRP A 63 1.74 -8.36 11.32
CA TRP A 63 2.55 -8.48 10.11
C TRP A 63 3.83 -9.31 10.25
N PRO A 64 4.59 -9.29 11.37
CA PRO A 64 5.80 -10.11 11.50
C PRO A 64 5.55 -11.62 11.29
N PRO A 65 4.47 -12.24 11.83
CA PRO A 65 4.16 -13.63 11.54
C PRO A 65 3.81 -13.91 10.07
N ILE A 66 3.20 -12.95 9.36
CA ILE A 66 2.89 -13.07 7.93
C ILE A 66 4.18 -13.07 7.11
N ILE A 67 5.09 -12.14 7.40
CA ILE A 67 6.38 -12.04 6.68
C ILE A 67 7.24 -13.26 6.95
N LYS A 68 7.33 -13.73 8.20
CA LYS A 68 8.02 -14.97 8.51
C LYS A 68 7.47 -16.17 7.72
N PHE A 69 6.16 -16.28 7.60
CA PHE A 69 5.53 -17.31 6.77
C PHE A 69 5.89 -17.16 5.28
N ALA A 70 5.94 -15.94 4.76
CA ALA A 70 6.34 -15.67 3.39
C ALA A 70 7.82 -16.03 3.12
N GLU A 71 8.71 -15.73 4.07
CA GLU A 71 10.13 -16.15 4.06
C GLU A 71 10.26 -17.67 3.95
N GLU A 72 9.55 -18.42 4.78
CA GLU A 72 9.55 -19.90 4.77
C GLU A 72 9.08 -20.46 3.42
N LYS A 73 8.29 -19.71 2.66
CA LYS A 73 7.79 -20.07 1.33
C LYS A 73 8.63 -19.52 0.17
N GLY A 74 9.64 -18.71 0.46
CA GLY A 74 10.46 -18.04 -0.56
C GLY A 74 9.67 -17.00 -1.38
N VAL A 75 8.64 -16.38 -0.79
CA VAL A 75 7.75 -15.42 -1.46
C VAL A 75 7.91 -14.03 -0.87
N ARG A 76 8.29 -13.05 -1.68
CA ARG A 76 8.37 -11.64 -1.29
C ARG A 76 6.99 -11.02 -1.22
N ILE A 77 6.78 -10.16 -0.23
CA ILE A 77 5.56 -9.36 -0.08
C ILE A 77 5.87 -7.92 -0.45
N ALA A 78 5.20 -7.43 -1.50
CA ALA A 78 5.33 -6.05 -1.96
C ALA A 78 4.07 -5.26 -1.61
N ILE A 79 4.23 -4.28 -0.71
CA ILE A 79 3.12 -3.48 -0.17
C ILE A 79 2.89 -2.25 -1.04
N GLU A 80 1.68 -2.07 -1.53
CA GLU A 80 1.30 -0.89 -2.30
C GLU A 80 1.07 0.32 -1.40
N ASN A 81 1.53 1.49 -1.85
CA ASN A 81 1.35 2.77 -1.14
C ASN A 81 0.00 3.45 -1.41
N CYS A 82 -0.96 2.74 -2.00
CA CYS A 82 -2.31 3.24 -2.20
C CYS A 82 -3.02 3.41 -0.84
N PRO A 83 -3.65 4.56 -0.54
CA PRO A 83 -4.47 4.73 0.67
C PRO A 83 -5.68 3.81 0.77
N MET A 84 -6.10 3.17 -0.33
CA MET A 84 -7.25 2.26 -0.42
C MET A 84 -8.55 2.95 0.00
N LEU A 85 -8.94 3.95 -0.80
CA LEU A 85 -10.22 4.65 -0.69
C LEU A 85 -11.21 3.99 -1.65
N PHE A 86 -12.11 3.16 -1.13
CA PHE A 86 -13.16 2.51 -1.91
C PHE A 86 -14.48 3.28 -1.88
N GLY A 87 -14.66 4.19 -0.92
CA GLY A 87 -15.81 5.07 -0.79
C GLY A 87 -15.47 6.35 -0.05
N ALA A 88 -16.30 7.38 -0.21
CA ALA A 88 -16.09 8.68 0.42
C ALA A 88 -16.11 8.62 1.96
N GLU A 89 -16.83 7.64 2.52
CA GLU A 89 -16.89 7.38 3.96
C GLU A 89 -15.55 6.96 4.57
N GLN A 90 -14.59 6.54 3.73
CA GLN A 90 -13.26 6.14 4.17
C GLN A 90 -12.25 7.30 4.16
N TRP A 91 -12.66 8.45 3.72
CA TRP A 91 -11.88 9.68 3.78
C TRP A 91 -12.10 10.40 5.13
N PRO A 92 -11.05 10.97 5.76
CA PRO A 92 -9.64 10.87 5.42
C PRO A 92 -8.98 9.59 5.95
N GLY A 93 -7.90 9.15 5.27
CA GLY A 93 -6.99 8.11 5.77
C GLY A 93 -7.06 6.76 5.08
N GLY A 94 -8.20 6.37 4.48
CA GLY A 94 -8.34 5.11 3.78
C GLY A 94 -8.15 3.86 4.66
N GLN A 95 -8.02 2.70 4.01
CA GLN A 95 -7.86 1.40 4.68
C GLN A 95 -6.42 0.89 4.70
N ASN A 96 -5.44 1.70 4.31
CA ASN A 96 -4.04 1.30 4.29
C ASN A 96 -3.19 2.24 5.15
N LEU A 97 -2.34 1.67 5.98
CA LEU A 97 -1.39 2.42 6.81
C LEU A 97 -0.09 2.75 6.05
N PHE A 98 0.29 1.96 5.03
CA PHE A 98 1.58 2.05 4.32
C PHE A 98 1.60 3.15 3.23
N THR A 99 1.22 4.38 3.55
CA THR A 99 0.91 5.43 2.56
C THR A 99 1.95 6.52 2.41
N THR A 100 2.93 6.61 3.32
CA THR A 100 3.92 7.69 3.32
C THR A 100 5.32 7.18 3.65
N PRO A 101 6.39 7.88 3.19
CA PRO A 101 7.76 7.51 3.53
C PRO A 101 8.06 7.47 5.04
N LYS A 102 7.39 8.31 5.84
CA LYS A 102 7.47 8.29 7.31
C LYS A 102 7.01 6.94 7.87
N LEU A 103 5.85 6.46 7.39
CA LEU A 103 5.29 5.19 7.83
C LEU A 103 6.09 4.00 7.31
N TRP A 104 6.66 4.10 6.11
CA TRP A 104 7.55 3.06 5.58
C TRP A 104 8.77 2.87 6.46
N ARG A 105 9.46 3.97 6.86
CA ARG A 105 10.59 3.89 7.80
C ARG A 105 10.21 3.17 9.08
N ALA A 106 9.11 3.59 9.72
CA ALA A 106 8.64 2.96 10.95
C ALA A 106 8.34 1.47 10.80
N MET A 107 7.75 1.05 9.67
CA MET A 107 7.44 -0.35 9.43
C MET A 107 8.67 -1.18 9.08
N PHE A 108 9.64 -0.63 8.34
CA PHE A 108 10.91 -1.31 8.07
C PHE A 108 11.80 -1.42 9.31
N GLU A 109 11.69 -0.51 10.29
CA GLU A 109 12.32 -0.66 11.61
C GLU A 109 11.70 -1.81 12.43
N ILE A 110 10.41 -2.08 12.25
CA ILE A 110 9.70 -3.20 12.92
C ILE A 110 10.00 -4.53 12.22
N ILE A 111 10.04 -4.53 10.89
CA ILE A 111 10.26 -5.73 10.06
C ILE A 111 11.49 -5.48 9.18
N ASP A 112 12.66 -5.86 9.68
CA ASP A 112 13.91 -5.86 8.90
C ASP A 112 14.04 -7.21 8.19
N SER A 113 13.45 -7.29 6.98
CA SER A 113 13.41 -8.50 6.16
C SER A 113 13.58 -8.18 4.69
N ASP A 114 14.29 -9.04 3.96
CA ASP A 114 14.40 -9.00 2.49
C ASP A 114 13.15 -9.52 1.78
N TYR A 115 12.16 -9.96 2.53
CA TYR A 115 10.86 -10.42 2.02
C TYR A 115 9.73 -9.42 2.24
N PHE A 116 10.00 -8.29 2.90
CA PHE A 116 9.05 -7.20 3.10
C PHE A 116 9.52 -5.95 2.37
N GLY A 117 8.77 -5.49 1.38
CA GLY A 117 9.14 -4.37 0.53
C GLY A 117 7.95 -3.64 -0.06
N ILE A 118 8.22 -2.80 -1.05
CA ILE A 118 7.30 -1.84 -1.63
C ILE A 118 6.85 -2.32 -3.02
N ASN A 119 5.54 -2.28 -3.26
CA ASN A 119 4.96 -2.16 -4.59
C ASN A 119 4.70 -0.67 -4.84
N TYR A 120 5.60 -0.03 -5.57
CA TYR A 120 5.62 1.43 -5.70
C TYR A 120 4.65 1.93 -6.75
N ASP A 121 3.74 2.82 -6.36
CA ASP A 121 2.82 3.53 -7.27
C ASP A 121 3.01 5.06 -7.10
N PRO A 122 3.64 5.75 -8.06
CA PRO A 122 3.91 7.18 -7.97
C PRO A 122 2.63 8.02 -7.95
N SER A 123 1.56 7.53 -8.58
CA SER A 123 0.31 8.29 -8.73
C SER A 123 -0.33 8.66 -7.39
N HIS A 124 -0.19 7.80 -6.38
CA HIS A 124 -0.74 8.05 -5.05
C HIS A 124 -0.01 9.15 -4.29
N PHE A 125 1.21 9.50 -4.67
CA PHE A 125 1.95 10.60 -4.06
C PHE A 125 1.58 11.96 -4.66
N ILE A 126 1.28 12.02 -5.96
CA ILE A 126 0.95 13.26 -6.66
C ILE A 126 -0.22 14.00 -5.99
N TRP A 127 -1.37 13.34 -5.83
CA TRP A 127 -2.55 13.99 -5.26
C TRP A 127 -2.42 14.26 -3.75
N GLN A 128 -1.53 13.55 -3.05
CA GLN A 128 -1.17 13.80 -1.66
C GLN A 128 -0.09 14.89 -1.51
N GLN A 129 0.41 15.45 -2.62
CA GLN A 129 1.50 16.45 -2.65
C GLN A 129 2.80 15.92 -2.00
N ILE A 130 3.07 14.62 -2.12
CA ILE A 130 4.31 13.99 -1.68
C ILE A 130 5.26 13.91 -2.88
N ASP A 131 6.53 14.23 -2.67
CA ASP A 131 7.58 14.00 -3.68
C ASP A 131 7.67 12.50 -4.00
N TYR A 132 7.40 12.15 -5.26
CA TYR A 132 7.42 10.75 -5.70
C TYR A 132 8.79 10.30 -6.24
N ILE A 133 9.74 11.21 -6.41
CA ILE A 133 11.10 10.88 -6.88
C ILE A 133 12.02 10.54 -5.71
N LYS A 134 12.01 11.35 -4.65
CA LYS A 134 12.88 11.17 -3.49
C LYS A 134 12.77 9.78 -2.84
N PRO A 135 11.58 9.20 -2.63
CA PRO A 135 11.44 7.86 -2.07
C PRO A 135 12.07 6.75 -2.94
N LEU A 136 12.16 6.92 -4.26
CA LEU A 136 12.82 5.96 -5.13
C LEU A 136 14.30 5.78 -4.77
N TYR A 137 14.98 6.88 -4.44
CA TYR A 137 16.38 6.83 -4.02
C TYR A 137 16.55 6.30 -2.59
N GLU A 138 15.67 6.72 -1.68
CA GLU A 138 15.74 6.36 -0.26
C GLU A 138 15.45 4.86 -0.05
N PHE A 139 14.46 4.30 -0.76
CA PHE A 139 13.98 2.94 -0.56
C PHE A 139 14.31 1.99 -1.73
N LYS A 140 15.29 2.34 -2.58
CA LYS A 140 15.63 1.58 -3.80
C LYS A 140 15.78 0.07 -3.57
N ASP A 141 16.38 -0.34 -2.44
CA ASP A 141 16.64 -1.73 -2.10
C ASP A 141 15.40 -2.46 -1.53
N LYS A 142 14.34 -1.70 -1.21
CA LYS A 142 13.05 -2.22 -0.73
C LYS A 142 11.95 -2.15 -1.79
N ILE A 143 12.18 -1.58 -2.97
CA ILE A 143 11.21 -1.57 -4.06
C ILE A 143 11.30 -2.89 -4.82
N PHE A 144 10.28 -3.73 -4.70
CA PHE A 144 10.22 -5.05 -5.32
C PHE A 144 9.38 -5.07 -6.59
N HIS A 145 8.38 -4.22 -6.66
CA HIS A 145 7.43 -4.14 -7.75
C HIS A 145 6.97 -2.69 -7.98
N VAL A 146 6.45 -2.39 -9.16
CA VAL A 146 5.98 -1.04 -9.52
C VAL A 146 4.63 -1.16 -10.22
N HIS A 147 3.69 -0.31 -9.83
CA HIS A 147 2.50 -0.02 -10.62
C HIS A 147 2.73 1.23 -11.46
N CYS A 148 2.86 1.05 -12.78
CA CYS A 148 2.93 2.17 -13.72
C CYS A 148 1.53 2.76 -13.92
N LYS A 149 1.10 3.58 -12.97
CA LYS A 149 -0.19 4.28 -12.98
C LYS A 149 0.05 5.78 -12.89
N ASP A 150 -0.75 6.53 -13.62
CA ASP A 150 -0.73 7.98 -13.62
C ASP A 150 -1.99 8.56 -12.98
N ILE A 151 -1.97 9.85 -12.71
CA ILE A 151 -3.08 10.58 -12.12
C ILE A 151 -3.06 12.03 -12.60
N LYS A 152 -4.23 12.59 -12.84
CA LYS A 152 -4.38 14.01 -13.15
C LYS A 152 -5.05 14.73 -11.99
N VAL A 153 -4.38 15.76 -11.46
CA VAL A 153 -4.95 16.72 -10.52
C VAL A 153 -5.47 17.92 -11.29
N TYR A 154 -6.73 18.26 -11.07
CA TYR A 154 -7.40 19.40 -11.68
C TYR A 154 -7.34 20.58 -10.72
N ASN A 155 -6.38 21.49 -10.95
CA ASN A 155 -6.12 22.61 -10.04
C ASN A 155 -7.35 23.52 -9.84
N ASP A 156 -8.15 23.73 -10.85
CA ASP A 156 -9.38 24.54 -10.73
C ASP A 156 -10.36 23.91 -9.74
N LYS A 157 -10.53 22.58 -9.81
CA LYS A 157 -11.36 21.84 -8.85
C LYS A 157 -10.75 21.82 -7.46
N LEU A 158 -9.44 21.59 -7.36
CA LEU A 158 -8.72 21.61 -6.08
C LEU A 158 -8.84 22.98 -5.39
N ASN A 159 -8.76 24.09 -6.17
CA ASN A 159 -8.93 25.45 -5.65
C ASN A 159 -10.36 25.72 -5.15
N ASP A 160 -11.35 25.03 -5.70
CA ASP A 160 -12.77 25.18 -5.31
C ASP A 160 -13.08 24.36 -4.03
N VAL A 161 -12.68 23.10 -3.99
CA VAL A 161 -13.07 22.17 -2.91
C VAL A 161 -12.02 22.02 -1.81
N GLY A 162 -10.75 22.33 -2.10
CA GLY A 162 -9.61 22.20 -1.19
C GLY A 162 -9.12 20.75 -1.01
N ILE A 163 -7.90 20.63 -0.45
CA ILE A 163 -7.20 19.35 -0.26
C ILE A 163 -7.90 18.39 0.73
N MET A 164 -8.80 18.92 1.57
CA MET A 164 -9.55 18.12 2.54
C MET A 164 -10.82 17.51 1.95
N ALA A 165 -11.20 17.85 0.71
CA ALA A 165 -12.29 17.20 0.00
C ALA A 165 -11.92 15.76 -0.37
N TYR A 166 -12.94 14.94 -0.66
CA TYR A 166 -12.70 13.58 -1.15
C TYR A 166 -11.87 13.62 -2.45
N PRO A 167 -10.74 12.92 -2.54
CA PRO A 167 -9.77 13.14 -3.62
C PRO A 167 -10.32 13.01 -5.05
N LEU A 168 -11.30 12.13 -5.28
CA LEU A 168 -11.92 11.98 -6.61
C LEU A 168 -12.72 13.22 -7.07
N GLU A 169 -12.96 14.19 -6.20
CA GLU A 169 -13.58 15.47 -6.60
C GLU A 169 -12.61 16.33 -7.41
N TYR A 170 -11.30 16.26 -7.14
CA TYR A 170 -10.29 17.10 -7.79
C TYR A 170 -9.22 16.32 -8.57
N MET A 171 -9.23 14.98 -8.56
CA MET A 171 -8.28 14.17 -9.31
C MET A 171 -8.97 13.03 -10.07
N SER A 172 -8.28 12.47 -11.05
CA SER A 172 -8.70 11.23 -11.72
C SER A 172 -7.51 10.36 -12.10
N PRO A 173 -7.62 9.02 -11.93
CA PRO A 173 -6.62 8.08 -12.45
C PRO A 173 -6.46 8.20 -13.97
N LYS A 174 -5.23 8.00 -14.45
CA LYS A 174 -4.86 8.07 -15.86
C LYS A 174 -3.94 6.91 -16.24
N LEU A 175 -3.87 6.62 -17.53
CA LEU A 175 -2.79 5.81 -18.09
C LEU A 175 -1.48 6.60 -18.03
N PRO A 176 -0.31 5.92 -17.93
CA PRO A 176 1.00 6.55 -17.94
C PRO A 176 1.18 7.54 -19.09
N GLY A 177 1.66 8.74 -18.76
CA GLY A 177 1.86 9.84 -19.71
C GLY A 177 0.63 10.70 -19.99
N LEU A 178 -0.53 10.40 -19.41
CA LEU A 178 -1.75 11.20 -19.54
C LEU A 178 -2.12 11.96 -18.25
N GLY A 179 -1.26 11.95 -17.26
CA GLY A 179 -1.43 12.60 -15.97
C GLY A 179 -0.31 13.56 -15.63
N ASP A 180 0.01 13.61 -14.34
CA ASP A 180 0.98 14.55 -13.76
C ASP A 180 2.27 13.86 -13.27
N VAL A 181 2.40 12.53 -13.47
CA VAL A 181 3.65 11.83 -13.22
C VAL A 181 4.60 12.12 -14.38
N ASP A 182 5.78 12.63 -14.06
CA ASP A 182 6.87 12.75 -15.04
C ASP A 182 7.55 11.40 -15.20
N TRP A 183 7.45 10.81 -16.37
CA TRP A 183 7.98 9.48 -16.69
C TRP A 183 9.38 9.51 -17.32
N GLY A 184 10.04 10.67 -17.45
CA GLY A 184 11.41 10.80 -17.92
C GLY A 184 11.67 11.87 -18.90
#